data_d7868d55d6cbb7730fa27ee54d54c5ff
#
_entry.id   d7868d55d6cbb7730fa27ee54d54c5ff
#
_cell.length_a   1.000
_cell.length_b   1.000
_cell.length_c   1.000
_cell.angle_alpha   90.00
_cell.angle_beta   90.00
_cell.angle_gamma   90.00
#
_symmetry.space_group_name_H-M   'P 1'
#
loop_
_entity.id
_entity.type
_entity.pdbx_description
1 polymer ?
#
loop_
_entity_poly.entity_id
_entity_poly.type
_entity_poly.pdbx_seq_one_letter_code
_entity_poly.pdbx_strand_id
1 'polypeptide(L)'
;YQVEHEKDYLMPGNGFRLIEALLNINKIPGQEGREEVIIMSHNSPDTSLRVFNSIAHYGLQISRAVLASGASLAPYLNAFHTDLYLSADEGDVQAAIDSGIAAGIICCDRIQTVGENAEPLSQIRIAFDGDAVLFSDESEQLYKEQGLEAFEENERLRANQPMNQGPFAKFLKTISDIQKDFPQDQAPIRTALVTARSAPAHERVIRTLLKAFGAQIFFDDQAVHTKLASQVVPSARVPYKKKAGQNKDP
;
A
#
# COMPACT_ATOMS: atom_id res chain seq x y z
N TYR A 1 -14.09 24.71 -9.26
CA TYR A 1 -13.19 24.68 -8.09
C TYR A 1 -11.75 24.38 -8.50
N GLN A 2 -11.43 23.20 -9.10
CA GLN A 2 -10.04 22.81 -9.42
C GLN A 2 -9.36 23.80 -10.39
N VAL A 3 -10.06 24.27 -11.40
CA VAL A 3 -9.56 25.28 -12.36
C VAL A 3 -9.34 26.64 -11.68
N GLU A 4 -10.24 27.05 -10.81
CA GLU A 4 -10.12 28.32 -10.06
C GLU A 4 -8.96 28.30 -9.07
N HIS A 5 -8.61 27.11 -8.55
CA HIS A 5 -7.56 26.88 -7.55
C HIS A 5 -6.30 26.22 -8.15
N GLU A 6 -6.09 26.31 -9.46
CA GLU A 6 -4.97 25.65 -10.13
C GLU A 6 -3.58 26.05 -9.59
N LYS A 7 -3.48 27.27 -9.04
CA LYS A 7 -2.24 27.83 -8.44
C LYS A 7 -2.11 27.58 -6.95
N ASP A 8 -3.15 27.04 -6.30
CA ASP A 8 -3.14 26.73 -4.88
C ASP A 8 -2.60 25.29 -4.72
N TYR A 9 -1.42 25.13 -4.16
CA TYR A 9 -0.83 23.82 -4.01
C TYR A 9 -1.63 22.91 -3.09
N LEU A 10 -1.66 21.63 -3.41
CA LEU A 10 -2.25 20.61 -2.56
C LEU A 10 -1.37 20.40 -1.33
N MET A 11 -1.99 20.29 -0.16
CA MET A 11 -1.25 19.91 1.06
C MET A 11 -0.80 18.46 0.96
N PRO A 12 0.41 18.12 1.49
CA PRO A 12 0.88 16.75 1.54
C PRO A 12 -0.10 15.83 2.28
N GLY A 13 -0.55 14.77 1.62
CA GLY A 13 -1.44 13.74 2.19
C GLY A 13 -0.65 12.58 2.80
N ASN A 14 -1.38 11.58 3.30
CA ASN A 14 -0.81 10.40 4.00
C ASN A 14 0.20 9.60 3.17
N GLY A 15 0.08 9.59 1.83
CA GLY A 15 1.02 8.91 0.92
C GLY A 15 2.27 9.72 0.58
N PHE A 16 2.31 11.01 0.90
CA PHE A 16 3.36 11.91 0.39
C PHE A 16 4.77 11.46 0.80
N ARG A 17 4.98 11.14 2.07
CA ARG A 17 6.30 10.71 2.58
C ARG A 17 6.78 9.40 1.96
N LEU A 18 5.86 8.48 1.70
CA LEU A 18 6.19 7.23 1.01
C LEU A 18 6.63 7.52 -0.43
N ILE A 19 5.88 8.37 -1.15
CA ILE A 19 6.19 8.77 -2.54
C ILE A 19 7.57 9.46 -2.59
N GLU A 20 7.80 10.44 -1.73
CA GLU A 20 9.08 11.16 -1.66
C GLU A 20 10.24 10.18 -1.41
N ALA A 21 10.08 9.26 -0.48
CA ALA A 21 11.11 8.30 -0.12
C ALA A 21 11.37 7.27 -1.23
N LEU A 22 10.35 6.80 -1.93
CA LEU A 22 10.51 5.92 -3.11
C LEU A 22 11.29 6.64 -4.21
N LEU A 23 10.90 7.86 -4.56
CA LEU A 23 11.61 8.66 -5.57
C LEU A 23 13.07 8.97 -5.19
N ASN A 24 13.38 9.06 -3.88
CA ASN A 24 14.74 9.27 -3.40
C ASN A 24 15.65 8.05 -3.62
N ILE A 25 15.13 6.85 -3.82
CA ILE A 25 15.92 5.67 -4.20
C ILE A 25 16.69 5.95 -5.50
N ASN A 26 16.07 6.63 -6.46
CA ASN A 26 16.69 6.99 -7.72
C ASN A 26 17.88 7.94 -7.60
N LYS A 27 18.06 8.59 -6.44
CA LYS A 27 19.21 9.46 -6.15
C LYS A 27 20.42 8.69 -5.63
N ILE A 28 20.25 7.40 -5.30
CA ILE A 28 21.34 6.53 -4.86
C ILE A 28 22.15 6.11 -6.09
N PRO A 29 23.48 6.28 -6.11
CA PRO A 29 24.31 5.88 -7.24
C PRO A 29 24.11 4.43 -7.65
N GLY A 30 23.81 4.19 -8.93
CA GLY A 30 23.50 2.86 -9.49
C GLY A 30 22.04 2.42 -9.35
N GLN A 31 21.16 3.28 -8.83
CA GLN A 31 19.71 3.02 -8.71
C GLN A 31 18.87 4.01 -9.55
N GLU A 32 19.50 4.72 -10.47
CA GLU A 32 18.82 5.72 -11.31
C GLU A 32 17.71 5.09 -12.15
N GLY A 33 16.48 5.60 -12.02
CA GLY A 33 15.30 5.09 -12.75
C GLY A 33 14.77 3.74 -12.25
N ARG A 34 15.18 3.29 -11.05
CA ARG A 34 14.72 2.05 -10.44
C ARG A 34 13.26 2.12 -10.02
N GLU A 35 12.85 3.27 -9.51
CA GLU A 35 11.51 3.52 -9.02
C GLU A 35 10.81 4.57 -9.88
N GLU A 36 9.55 4.32 -10.18
CA GLU A 36 8.70 5.27 -10.87
C GLU A 36 7.36 5.41 -10.14
N VAL A 37 6.96 6.66 -9.95
CA VAL A 37 5.63 7.00 -9.45
C VAL A 37 4.81 7.57 -10.59
N ILE A 38 3.60 7.03 -10.77
CA ILE A 38 2.66 7.44 -11.81
C ILE A 38 1.38 7.92 -11.14
N ILE A 39 0.90 9.09 -11.52
CA ILE A 39 -0.40 9.58 -11.07
C ILE A 39 -1.48 8.92 -11.94
N MET A 40 -2.49 8.34 -11.28
CA MET A 40 -3.67 7.82 -11.95
C MET A 40 -4.92 8.46 -11.36
N SER A 41 -5.74 9.07 -12.20
CA SER A 41 -6.89 9.87 -11.77
C SER A 41 -8.07 9.76 -12.74
N HIS A 42 -9.27 9.74 -12.19
CA HIS A 42 -10.52 9.89 -12.93
C HIS A 42 -10.76 11.31 -13.42
N ASN A 43 -9.96 12.27 -12.97
CA ASN A 43 -10.09 13.66 -13.43
C ASN A 43 -9.73 13.80 -14.92
N SER A 44 -10.27 14.85 -15.55
CA SER A 44 -9.84 15.29 -16.89
C SER A 44 -8.49 16.03 -16.82
N PRO A 45 -7.78 16.17 -17.95
CA PRO A 45 -6.57 17.00 -18.02
C PRO A 45 -6.76 18.42 -17.48
N ASP A 46 -7.89 19.07 -17.81
CA ASP A 46 -8.18 20.45 -17.41
C ASP A 46 -8.28 20.63 -15.89
N THR A 47 -8.78 19.61 -15.18
CA THR A 47 -8.95 19.65 -13.72
C THR A 47 -7.72 19.16 -12.96
N SER A 48 -6.68 18.73 -13.68
CA SER A 48 -5.48 18.11 -13.07
C SER A 48 -4.28 19.06 -12.99
N LEU A 49 -4.35 20.28 -13.53
CA LEU A 49 -3.26 21.27 -13.49
C LEU A 49 -2.78 21.54 -12.05
N ARG A 50 -3.70 21.62 -11.11
CA ARG A 50 -3.39 21.80 -9.69
C ARG A 50 -2.46 20.70 -9.14
N VAL A 51 -2.68 19.44 -9.56
CA VAL A 51 -1.84 18.31 -9.18
C VAL A 51 -0.44 18.47 -9.74
N PHE A 52 -0.29 18.81 -11.03
CA PHE A 52 1.01 19.00 -11.66
C PHE A 52 1.77 20.20 -11.08
N ASN A 53 1.07 21.30 -10.79
CA ASN A 53 1.67 22.46 -10.12
C ASN A 53 2.18 22.09 -8.72
N SER A 54 1.44 21.24 -7.99
CA SER A 54 1.87 20.75 -6.67
C SER A 54 3.07 19.81 -6.78
N ILE A 55 3.10 18.89 -7.76
CA ILE A 55 4.24 18.03 -8.05
C ILE A 55 5.52 18.86 -8.30
N ALA A 56 5.40 19.89 -9.15
CA ALA A 56 6.50 20.80 -9.45
C ALA A 56 6.95 21.59 -8.21
N HIS A 57 5.99 22.11 -7.42
CA HIS A 57 6.26 22.85 -6.20
C HIS A 57 7.06 22.03 -5.18
N TYR A 58 6.69 20.77 -4.98
CA TYR A 58 7.39 19.86 -4.05
C TYR A 58 8.63 19.19 -4.66
N GLY A 59 8.97 19.49 -5.91
CA GLY A 59 10.15 18.94 -6.57
C GLY A 59 10.11 17.42 -6.78
N LEU A 60 8.90 16.83 -6.86
CA LEU A 60 8.74 15.39 -7.05
C LEU A 60 9.06 15.02 -8.51
N GLN A 61 9.88 13.98 -8.69
CA GLN A 61 10.27 13.47 -10.00
C GLN A 61 9.18 12.55 -10.58
N ILE A 62 7.99 13.09 -10.82
CA ILE A 62 6.84 12.40 -11.40
C ILE A 62 6.58 12.97 -12.78
N SER A 63 6.85 12.17 -13.82
CA SER A 63 6.76 12.61 -15.22
C SER A 63 5.59 12.01 -15.99
N ARG A 64 4.94 10.98 -15.46
CA ARG A 64 3.82 10.30 -16.13
C ARG A 64 2.54 10.36 -15.30
N ALA A 65 1.42 10.54 -16.03
CA ALA A 65 0.09 10.49 -15.42
C ALA A 65 -0.92 9.87 -16.39
N VAL A 66 -1.94 9.21 -15.83
CA VAL A 66 -3.14 8.78 -16.52
C VAL A 66 -4.30 9.64 -16.01
N LEU A 67 -4.97 10.36 -16.92
CA LEU A 67 -6.12 11.19 -16.63
C LEU A 67 -7.30 10.63 -17.44
N ALA A 68 -8.09 9.78 -16.79
CA ALA A 68 -9.02 8.89 -17.46
C ALA A 68 -10.41 9.50 -17.73
N SER A 69 -10.67 10.73 -17.27
CA SER A 69 -11.95 11.44 -17.49
C SER A 69 -13.17 10.57 -17.14
N GLY A 70 -13.11 9.87 -15.99
CA GLY A 70 -14.17 8.98 -15.50
C GLY A 70 -14.07 7.52 -15.98
N ALA A 71 -13.15 7.19 -16.90
CA ALA A 71 -12.97 5.79 -17.31
C ALA A 71 -12.21 4.96 -16.25
N SER A 72 -12.33 3.63 -16.33
CA SER A 72 -11.63 2.71 -15.43
C SER A 72 -10.11 2.84 -15.54
N LEU A 73 -9.42 2.81 -14.40
CA LEU A 73 -7.97 2.85 -14.30
C LEU A 73 -7.31 1.47 -14.44
N ALA A 74 -8.05 0.37 -14.22
CA ALA A 74 -7.51 -0.97 -14.20
C ALA A 74 -6.70 -1.38 -15.46
N PRO A 75 -7.10 -1.06 -16.71
CA PRO A 75 -6.32 -1.38 -17.90
C PRO A 75 -4.93 -0.71 -17.90
N TYR A 76 -4.85 0.51 -17.35
CA TYR A 76 -3.59 1.25 -17.30
C TYR A 76 -2.63 0.68 -16.26
N LEU A 77 -3.14 0.17 -15.13
CA LEU A 77 -2.30 -0.46 -14.10
C LEU A 77 -1.48 -1.62 -14.69
N ASN A 78 -2.10 -2.48 -15.48
CA ASN A 78 -1.40 -3.58 -16.16
C ASN A 78 -0.42 -3.07 -17.24
N ALA A 79 -0.83 -2.07 -18.04
CA ALA A 79 -0.01 -1.53 -19.11
C ALA A 79 1.28 -0.85 -18.57
N PHE A 80 1.22 -0.27 -17.39
CA PHE A 80 2.36 0.34 -16.70
C PHE A 80 3.15 -0.64 -15.82
N HIS A 81 2.78 -1.93 -15.80
CA HIS A 81 3.41 -2.95 -14.95
C HIS A 81 3.45 -2.54 -13.47
N THR A 82 2.37 -1.96 -12.98
CA THR A 82 2.26 -1.44 -11.62
C THR A 82 2.52 -2.53 -10.58
N ASP A 83 3.44 -2.29 -9.65
CA ASP A 83 3.73 -3.19 -8.54
C ASP A 83 2.87 -2.90 -7.31
N LEU A 84 2.52 -1.61 -7.08
CA LEU A 84 1.67 -1.17 -5.98
C LEU A 84 0.73 -0.06 -6.44
N TYR A 85 -0.55 -0.21 -6.15
CA TYR A 85 -1.58 0.82 -6.38
C TYR A 85 -2.20 1.27 -5.06
N LEU A 86 -2.26 2.58 -4.83
CA LEU A 86 -2.84 3.18 -3.63
C LEU A 86 -3.90 4.21 -4.03
N SER A 87 -5.09 4.06 -3.50
CA SER A 87 -6.21 4.98 -3.75
C SER A 87 -7.10 5.11 -2.52
N ALA A 88 -7.89 6.17 -2.46
CA ALA A 88 -8.99 6.28 -1.50
C ALA A 88 -10.29 5.66 -2.06
N ASP A 89 -10.34 5.37 -3.37
CA ASP A 89 -11.48 4.74 -4.02
C ASP A 89 -11.44 3.22 -3.88
N GLU A 90 -12.43 2.67 -3.19
CA GLU A 90 -12.54 1.24 -2.91
C GLU A 90 -12.75 0.41 -4.19
N GLY A 91 -13.51 0.94 -5.17
CA GLY A 91 -13.79 0.28 -6.43
C GLY A 91 -12.53 0.10 -7.28
N ASP A 92 -11.71 1.14 -7.38
CA ASP A 92 -10.43 1.08 -8.10
C ASP A 92 -9.45 0.12 -7.43
N VAL A 93 -9.36 0.14 -6.10
CA VAL A 93 -8.47 -0.77 -5.35
C VAL A 93 -8.93 -2.21 -5.51
N GLN A 94 -10.24 -2.48 -5.44
CA GLN A 94 -10.76 -3.82 -5.67
C GLN A 94 -10.46 -4.33 -7.08
N ALA A 95 -10.65 -3.48 -8.10
CA ALA A 95 -10.34 -3.82 -9.48
C ALA A 95 -8.85 -4.12 -9.69
N ALA A 96 -7.96 -3.41 -9.01
CA ALA A 96 -6.52 -3.65 -9.02
C ALA A 96 -6.18 -5.01 -8.40
N ILE A 97 -6.71 -5.33 -7.21
CA ILE A 97 -6.53 -6.63 -6.54
C ILE A 97 -7.04 -7.78 -7.39
N ASP A 98 -8.24 -7.64 -7.98
CA ASP A 98 -8.84 -8.65 -8.85
C ASP A 98 -8.00 -8.89 -10.11
N SER A 99 -7.29 -7.85 -10.58
CA SER A 99 -6.33 -7.92 -11.69
C SER A 99 -4.95 -8.48 -11.29
N GLY A 100 -4.74 -8.84 -10.03
CA GLY A 100 -3.48 -9.41 -9.51
C GLY A 100 -2.40 -8.39 -9.19
N ILE A 101 -2.78 -7.12 -8.98
CA ILE A 101 -1.88 -6.04 -8.58
C ILE A 101 -2.03 -5.80 -7.09
N ALA A 102 -0.91 -5.66 -6.36
CA ALA A 102 -0.96 -5.26 -4.97
C ALA A 102 -1.60 -3.86 -4.85
N ALA A 103 -2.65 -3.75 -4.05
CA ALA A 103 -3.35 -2.48 -3.90
C ALA A 103 -3.93 -2.31 -2.49
N GLY A 104 -4.04 -1.04 -2.05
CA GLY A 104 -4.57 -0.71 -0.74
C GLY A 104 -5.39 0.58 -0.73
N ILE A 105 -6.47 0.56 0.05
CA ILE A 105 -7.33 1.72 0.30
C ILE A 105 -6.68 2.56 1.39
N ILE A 106 -6.18 3.76 1.04
CA ILE A 106 -5.55 4.66 2.00
C ILE A 106 -6.60 5.20 2.97
N CYS A 107 -6.34 5.03 4.27
CA CYS A 107 -7.16 5.60 5.33
C CYS A 107 -6.94 7.12 5.40
N CYS A 108 -7.98 7.90 5.09
CA CYS A 108 -7.92 9.37 5.05
C CYS A 108 -8.44 10.05 6.33
N ASP A 109 -8.81 9.28 7.37
CA ASP A 109 -9.44 9.79 8.60
C ASP A 109 -8.56 10.78 9.39
N ARG A 110 -7.26 10.75 9.16
CA ARG A 110 -6.29 11.73 9.67
C ARG A 110 -5.23 12.04 8.63
N ILE A 111 -5.10 13.29 8.27
CA ILE A 111 -3.94 13.77 7.54
C ILE A 111 -2.81 13.91 8.55
N GLN A 112 -1.78 13.09 8.44
CA GLN A 112 -0.55 13.32 9.17
C GLN A 112 0.17 14.49 8.50
N THR A 113 0.04 15.68 9.08
CA THR A 113 0.75 16.85 8.58
C THR A 113 2.26 16.59 8.68
N VAL A 114 2.89 16.53 7.54
CA VAL A 114 4.36 16.55 7.46
C VAL A 114 4.76 18.01 7.69
N GLY A 115 5.57 18.26 8.71
CA GLY A 115 6.12 19.60 8.90
C GLY A 115 6.94 20.01 7.69
N GLU A 116 6.83 21.27 7.26
CA GLU A 116 7.54 21.83 6.09
C GLU A 116 9.07 21.60 6.12
N ASN A 117 9.63 21.35 7.31
CA ASN A 117 11.06 21.12 7.55
C ASN A 117 11.38 19.67 7.97
N ALA A 118 10.54 18.69 7.61
CA ALA A 118 10.83 17.30 7.95
C ALA A 118 12.00 16.79 7.12
N GLU A 119 13.04 16.26 7.81
CA GLU A 119 14.21 15.65 7.14
C GLU A 119 13.80 14.57 6.17
N PRO A 120 14.45 14.48 5.00
CA PRO A 120 14.23 13.39 4.04
C PRO A 120 14.39 12.03 4.70
N LEU A 121 13.53 11.08 4.38
CA LEU A 121 13.67 9.72 4.89
C LEU A 121 14.89 9.06 4.24
N SER A 122 15.84 8.64 5.06
CA SER A 122 16.99 7.83 4.63
C SER A 122 16.62 6.38 4.36
N GLN A 123 15.50 5.91 4.91
CA GLN A 123 15.05 4.52 4.81
C GLN A 123 13.52 4.44 4.89
N ILE A 124 12.92 3.73 3.95
CA ILE A 124 11.49 3.40 3.93
C ILE A 124 11.27 2.17 4.81
N ARG A 125 10.26 2.21 5.67
CA ARG A 125 9.86 1.07 6.50
C ARG A 125 8.39 0.74 6.25
N ILE A 126 8.16 -0.45 5.70
CA ILE A 126 6.83 -0.93 5.33
C ILE A 126 6.49 -2.11 6.22
N ALA A 127 5.35 -2.03 6.90
CA ALA A 127 4.81 -3.13 7.69
C ALA A 127 3.64 -3.79 6.96
N PHE A 128 3.56 -5.11 7.04
CA PHE A 128 2.52 -5.92 6.42
C PHE A 128 1.90 -6.85 7.47
N ASP A 129 0.61 -7.08 7.37
CA ASP A 129 0.02 -8.29 7.96
C ASP A 129 0.35 -9.53 7.12
N GLY A 130 0.19 -10.71 7.70
CA GLY A 130 0.49 -11.98 7.05
C GLY A 130 -0.68 -12.48 6.21
N ASP A 131 -1.79 -12.75 6.88
CA ASP A 131 -2.95 -13.41 6.28
C ASP A 131 -3.69 -12.44 5.36
N ALA A 132 -4.15 -12.91 4.22
CA ALA A 132 -4.85 -12.13 3.18
C ALA A 132 -4.06 -10.94 2.58
N VAL A 133 -2.84 -10.67 3.03
CA VAL A 133 -1.93 -9.65 2.49
C VAL A 133 -0.74 -10.31 1.81
N LEU A 134 0.17 -10.92 2.56
CA LEU A 134 1.33 -11.63 2.01
C LEU A 134 1.00 -13.08 1.60
N PHE A 135 0.12 -13.72 2.37
CA PHE A 135 -0.40 -15.06 2.10
C PHE A 135 -1.86 -14.96 1.63
N SER A 136 -2.39 -16.06 1.08
CA SER A 136 -3.81 -16.14 0.73
C SER A 136 -4.71 -16.06 1.98
N ASP A 137 -5.97 -15.77 1.77
CA ASP A 137 -6.99 -15.69 2.81
C ASP A 137 -7.58 -17.06 3.23
N GLU A 138 -7.00 -18.18 2.73
CA GLU A 138 -7.53 -19.54 2.96
C GLU A 138 -7.64 -19.88 4.45
N SER A 139 -6.60 -19.59 5.23
CA SER A 139 -6.57 -19.87 6.66
C SER A 139 -7.59 -19.04 7.42
N GLU A 140 -7.75 -17.78 7.06
CA GLU A 140 -8.74 -16.89 7.66
C GLU A 140 -10.18 -17.30 7.29
N GLN A 141 -10.42 -17.68 6.04
CA GLN A 141 -11.72 -18.21 5.63
C GLN A 141 -12.09 -19.47 6.40
N LEU A 142 -11.15 -20.41 6.57
CA LEU A 142 -11.35 -21.61 7.36
C LEU A 142 -11.69 -21.28 8.82
N TYR A 143 -10.99 -20.34 9.42
CA TYR A 143 -11.28 -19.85 10.77
C TYR A 143 -12.70 -19.27 10.88
N LYS A 144 -13.10 -18.43 9.92
CA LYS A 144 -14.43 -17.80 9.89
C LYS A 144 -15.56 -18.83 9.68
N GLU A 145 -15.32 -19.86 8.87
CA GLU A 145 -16.34 -20.86 8.51
C GLU A 145 -16.47 -21.97 9.56
N GLN A 146 -15.35 -22.43 10.14
CA GLN A 146 -15.30 -23.65 10.95
C GLN A 146 -14.72 -23.44 12.36
N GLY A 147 -14.25 -22.22 12.67
CA GLY A 147 -13.77 -21.86 13.99
C GLY A 147 -12.30 -22.24 14.25
N LEU A 148 -11.88 -22.00 15.52
CA LEU A 148 -10.49 -22.10 15.93
C LEU A 148 -9.92 -23.52 15.83
N GLU A 149 -10.66 -24.52 16.28
CA GLU A 149 -10.18 -25.92 16.28
C GLU A 149 -9.85 -26.41 14.87
N ALA A 150 -10.74 -26.14 13.89
CA ALA A 150 -10.51 -26.51 12.50
C ALA A 150 -9.31 -25.78 11.89
N PHE A 151 -9.13 -24.50 12.24
CA PHE A 151 -7.97 -23.71 11.84
C PHE A 151 -6.67 -24.33 12.40
N GLU A 152 -6.59 -24.59 13.71
CA GLU A 152 -5.40 -25.16 14.36
C GLU A 152 -5.03 -26.53 13.77
N GLU A 153 -6.05 -27.40 13.57
CA GLU A 153 -5.85 -28.71 12.96
C GLU A 153 -5.33 -28.61 11.51
N ASN A 154 -5.91 -27.70 10.70
CA ASN A 154 -5.46 -27.46 9.33
C ASN A 154 -4.00 -26.95 9.27
N GLU A 155 -3.65 -25.98 10.14
CA GLU A 155 -2.29 -25.45 10.23
C GLU A 155 -1.29 -26.55 10.64
N ARG A 156 -1.68 -27.42 11.58
CA ARG A 156 -0.87 -28.57 12.00
C ARG A 156 -0.65 -29.57 10.88
N LEU A 157 -1.72 -29.95 10.16
CA LEU A 157 -1.65 -30.91 9.06
C LEU A 157 -0.84 -30.39 7.87
N ARG A 158 -0.93 -29.09 7.61
CA ARG A 158 -0.24 -28.44 6.48
C ARG A 158 1.06 -27.74 6.85
N ALA A 159 1.60 -27.97 8.04
CA ALA A 159 2.81 -27.29 8.54
C ALA A 159 4.03 -27.38 7.58
N ASN A 160 4.11 -28.42 6.77
CA ASN A 160 5.18 -28.62 5.78
C ASN A 160 4.78 -28.18 4.34
N GLN A 161 3.61 -27.61 4.15
CA GLN A 161 3.15 -27.10 2.86
C GLN A 161 3.28 -25.58 2.86
N PRO A 162 3.89 -24.98 1.80
CA PRO A 162 3.93 -23.52 1.69
C PRO A 162 2.51 -22.96 1.59
N MET A 163 2.28 -21.83 2.23
CA MET A 163 1.03 -21.07 2.06
C MET A 163 0.94 -20.51 0.64
N ASN A 164 -0.28 -20.43 0.11
CA ASN A 164 -0.52 -19.78 -1.16
C ASN A 164 -0.22 -18.28 -1.08
N GLN A 165 0.19 -17.70 -2.21
CA GLN A 165 0.56 -16.31 -2.29
C GLN A 165 -0.67 -15.39 -2.16
N GLY A 166 -0.55 -14.37 -1.33
CA GLY A 166 -1.51 -13.28 -1.23
C GLY A 166 -1.27 -12.19 -2.29
N PRO A 167 -2.12 -11.15 -2.30
CA PRO A 167 -2.05 -10.08 -3.31
C PRO A 167 -0.73 -9.29 -3.29
N PHE A 168 -0.04 -9.21 -2.16
CA PHE A 168 1.20 -8.46 -2.00
C PHE A 168 2.49 -9.27 -2.22
N ALA A 169 2.39 -10.58 -2.51
CA ALA A 169 3.57 -11.43 -2.66
C ALA A 169 4.51 -10.94 -3.79
N LYS A 170 3.95 -10.52 -4.93
CA LYS A 170 4.73 -9.96 -6.05
C LYS A 170 5.44 -8.66 -5.64
N PHE A 171 4.74 -7.75 -4.98
CA PHE A 171 5.30 -6.49 -4.50
C PHE A 171 6.42 -6.71 -3.48
N LEU A 172 6.23 -7.64 -2.53
CA LEU A 172 7.27 -8.02 -1.58
C LEU A 172 8.52 -8.58 -2.29
N LYS A 173 8.33 -9.35 -3.37
CA LYS A 173 9.45 -9.84 -4.18
C LYS A 173 10.21 -8.68 -4.84
N THR A 174 9.53 -7.71 -5.43
CA THR A 174 10.14 -6.51 -6.01
C THR A 174 10.96 -5.75 -4.97
N ILE A 175 10.40 -5.54 -3.75
CA ILE A 175 11.14 -4.94 -2.63
C ILE A 175 12.39 -5.76 -2.27
N SER A 176 12.25 -7.09 -2.18
CA SER A 176 13.38 -7.98 -1.87
C SER A 176 14.48 -7.91 -2.91
N ASP A 177 14.14 -7.74 -4.19
CA ASP A 177 15.13 -7.60 -5.26
C ASP A 177 15.89 -6.27 -5.16
N ILE A 178 15.23 -5.19 -4.72
CA ILE A 178 15.92 -3.93 -4.39
C ILE A 178 16.85 -4.11 -3.19
N GLN A 179 16.37 -4.76 -2.13
CA GLN A 179 17.16 -4.97 -0.90
C GLN A 179 18.47 -5.75 -1.15
N LYS A 180 18.48 -6.69 -2.11
CA LYS A 180 19.67 -7.51 -2.45
C LYS A 180 20.82 -6.70 -3.02
N ASP A 181 20.55 -5.52 -3.59
CA ASP A 181 21.56 -4.65 -4.16
C ASP A 181 22.37 -3.90 -3.08
N PHE A 182 21.99 -4.04 -1.81
CA PHE A 182 22.57 -3.32 -0.68
C PHE A 182 23.02 -4.25 0.44
N PRO A 183 24.03 -3.86 1.25
CA PRO A 183 24.24 -4.48 2.55
C PRO A 183 22.99 -4.41 3.41
N GLN A 184 22.74 -5.44 4.22
CA GLN A 184 21.48 -5.62 4.96
C GLN A 184 21.09 -4.40 5.84
N ASP A 185 22.08 -3.71 6.41
CA ASP A 185 21.90 -2.53 7.26
C ASP A 185 21.73 -1.22 6.49
N GLN A 186 22.07 -1.20 5.18
CA GLN A 186 22.06 -0.03 4.32
C GLN A 186 20.94 -0.04 3.27
N ALA A 187 20.10 -1.08 3.27
CA ALA A 187 19.00 -1.17 2.32
C ALA A 187 18.03 0.02 2.47
N PRO A 188 17.65 0.69 1.36
CA PRO A 188 16.78 1.87 1.39
C PRO A 188 15.35 1.54 1.81
N ILE A 189 14.96 0.27 1.71
CA ILE A 189 13.64 -0.23 2.14
C ILE A 189 13.86 -1.33 3.19
N ARG A 190 13.09 -1.27 4.28
CA ARG A 190 12.96 -2.36 5.25
C ARG A 190 11.51 -2.77 5.39
N THR A 191 11.30 -4.07 5.55
CA THR A 191 9.98 -4.65 5.74
C THR A 191 9.84 -5.29 7.12
N ALA A 192 8.64 -5.29 7.67
CA ALA A 192 8.29 -6.01 8.88
C ALA A 192 6.97 -6.76 8.67
N LEU A 193 6.92 -7.99 9.20
CA LEU A 193 5.67 -8.73 9.36
C LEU A 193 5.10 -8.40 10.73
N VAL A 194 3.86 -7.92 10.76
CA VAL A 194 3.10 -7.62 11.98
C VAL A 194 1.85 -8.48 11.94
N THR A 195 1.80 -9.52 12.74
CA THR A 195 0.64 -10.42 12.80
C THR A 195 -0.09 -10.29 14.12
N ALA A 196 -1.43 -10.33 14.08
CA ALA A 196 -2.30 -10.17 15.24
C ALA A 196 -2.97 -11.50 15.66
N ARG A 197 -2.36 -12.63 15.39
CA ARG A 197 -2.92 -13.98 15.60
C ARG A 197 -3.37 -14.33 17.03
N SER A 198 -3.28 -13.43 18.02
CA SER A 198 -3.77 -13.70 19.40
C SER A 198 -4.55 -12.50 19.95
N ALA A 199 -5.87 -12.62 20.01
CA ALA A 199 -6.77 -11.70 20.73
C ALA A 199 -6.72 -11.96 22.26
N PRO A 200 -6.96 -10.95 23.14
CA PRO A 200 -7.41 -9.58 22.91
C PRO A 200 -6.32 -8.51 22.99
N ALA A 201 -5.06 -8.88 23.13
CA ALA A 201 -3.95 -7.93 23.35
C ALA A 201 -3.40 -7.26 22.06
N HIS A 202 -3.97 -7.58 20.91
CA HIS A 202 -3.42 -7.20 19.61
C HIS A 202 -3.33 -5.67 19.36
N GLU A 203 -4.29 -4.86 19.83
CA GLU A 203 -4.25 -3.41 19.63
C GLU A 203 -2.98 -2.76 20.18
N ARG A 204 -2.67 -3.08 21.43
CA ARG A 204 -1.46 -2.54 22.10
C ARG A 204 -0.19 -3.04 21.41
N VAL A 205 -0.18 -4.31 20.99
CA VAL A 205 0.97 -4.93 20.30
C VAL A 205 1.18 -4.27 18.94
N ILE A 206 0.14 -4.18 18.11
CA ILE A 206 0.22 -3.54 16.79
C ILE A 206 0.73 -2.11 16.91
N ARG A 207 0.12 -1.28 17.77
CA ARG A 207 0.54 0.11 17.96
C ARG A 207 1.99 0.23 18.45
N THR A 208 2.39 -0.66 19.37
CA THR A 208 3.75 -0.67 19.91
C THR A 208 4.76 -1.07 18.84
N LEU A 209 4.49 -2.14 18.08
CA LEU A 209 5.38 -2.63 17.03
C LEU A 209 5.53 -1.62 15.89
N LEU A 210 4.42 -1.07 15.39
CA LEU A 210 4.44 -0.07 14.32
C LEU A 210 5.21 1.19 14.73
N LYS A 211 5.00 1.68 15.96
CA LYS A 211 5.73 2.83 16.50
C LYS A 211 7.20 2.52 16.72
N ALA A 212 7.53 1.37 17.30
CA ALA A 212 8.92 0.96 17.55
C ALA A 212 9.69 0.71 16.25
N PHE A 213 9.04 0.13 15.23
CA PHE A 213 9.62 -0.07 13.91
C PHE A 213 9.74 1.24 13.12
N GLY A 214 8.90 2.25 13.42
CA GLY A 214 8.84 3.53 12.73
C GLY A 214 8.38 3.36 11.27
N ALA A 215 7.34 2.56 11.04
CA ALA A 215 6.78 2.33 9.71
C ALA A 215 6.28 3.64 9.08
N GLN A 216 6.46 3.79 7.77
CA GLN A 216 5.88 4.86 6.97
C GLN A 216 4.51 4.49 6.39
N ILE A 217 4.23 3.20 6.29
CA ILE A 217 2.92 2.68 5.91
C ILE A 217 2.71 1.28 6.49
N PHE A 218 1.46 0.96 6.82
CA PHE A 218 1.02 -0.37 7.26
C PHE A 218 -0.10 -0.87 6.36
N PHE A 219 0.00 -2.12 5.92
CA PHE A 219 -1.01 -2.80 5.12
C PHE A 219 -1.65 -3.92 5.92
N ASP A 220 -2.98 -3.97 5.94
CA ASP A 220 -3.77 -4.98 6.65
C ASP A 220 -5.13 -5.14 5.95
N ASP A 221 -5.71 -6.33 5.95
CA ASP A 221 -6.98 -6.60 5.32
C ASP A 221 -8.19 -6.16 6.17
N GLN A 222 -8.00 -6.07 7.49
CA GLN A 222 -9.05 -5.76 8.44
C GLN A 222 -9.22 -4.25 8.67
N ALA A 223 -10.44 -3.75 8.43
CA ALA A 223 -10.75 -2.33 8.64
C ALA A 223 -10.52 -1.87 10.09
N VAL A 224 -10.73 -2.75 11.07
CA VAL A 224 -10.49 -2.43 12.49
C VAL A 224 -9.01 -2.16 12.74
N HIS A 225 -8.13 -3.01 12.23
CA HIS A 225 -6.68 -2.87 12.43
C HIS A 225 -6.14 -1.63 11.69
N THR A 226 -6.52 -1.43 10.44
CA THR A 226 -6.08 -0.26 9.66
C THR A 226 -6.57 1.05 10.28
N LYS A 227 -7.82 1.10 10.80
CA LYS A 227 -8.35 2.27 11.51
C LYS A 227 -7.58 2.57 12.80
N LEU A 228 -7.21 1.54 13.57
CA LEU A 228 -6.41 1.70 14.78
C LEU A 228 -4.97 2.12 14.46
N ALA A 229 -4.35 1.48 13.49
CA ALA A 229 -2.99 1.78 13.05
C ALA A 229 -2.88 3.18 12.43
N SER A 230 -3.92 3.67 11.73
CA SER A 230 -3.93 5.01 11.12
C SER A 230 -3.81 6.16 12.12
N GLN A 231 -4.01 5.88 13.41
CA GLN A 231 -3.76 6.85 14.49
C GLN A 231 -2.27 7.08 14.75
N VAL A 232 -1.39 6.19 14.33
CA VAL A 232 0.05 6.22 14.60
C VAL A 232 0.91 6.17 13.35
N VAL A 233 0.42 5.55 12.27
CA VAL A 233 1.13 5.47 10.97
C VAL A 233 0.12 5.54 9.82
N PRO A 234 0.48 6.05 8.63
CA PRO A 234 -0.32 5.89 7.43
C PRO A 234 -0.68 4.42 7.23
N SER A 235 -1.95 4.14 6.96
CA SER A 235 -2.43 2.77 6.84
C SER A 235 -3.29 2.60 5.61
N ALA A 236 -3.24 1.42 5.01
CA ALA A 236 -4.01 1.08 3.84
C ALA A 236 -4.68 -0.29 4.03
N ARG A 237 -5.99 -0.35 3.79
CA ARG A 237 -6.74 -1.60 3.82
C ARG A 237 -6.60 -2.33 2.48
N VAL A 238 -6.29 -3.61 2.58
CA VAL A 238 -6.18 -4.53 1.44
C VAL A 238 -7.48 -5.34 1.35
N PRO A 239 -8.33 -5.12 0.34
CA PRO A 239 -9.53 -5.91 0.18
C PRO A 239 -9.23 -7.33 -0.29
N TYR A 240 -10.11 -8.28 0.03
CA TYR A 240 -10.02 -9.65 -0.46
C TYR A 240 -10.23 -9.71 -1.97
N LYS A 241 -9.51 -10.62 -2.63
CA LYS A 241 -9.75 -10.91 -4.05
C LYS A 241 -11.13 -11.56 -4.22
N LYS A 242 -11.93 -11.06 -5.16
CA LYS A 242 -13.23 -11.65 -5.47
C LYS A 242 -13.06 -13.05 -6.08
N LYS A 243 -13.82 -14.02 -5.60
CA LYS A 243 -13.86 -15.36 -6.21
C LYS A 243 -14.56 -15.27 -7.56
N ALA A 244 -13.97 -15.89 -8.58
CA ALA A 244 -14.62 -16.04 -9.89
C ALA A 244 -16.00 -16.72 -9.69
N GLY A 245 -17.09 -16.01 -10.02
CA GLY A 245 -18.47 -16.53 -9.89
C GLY A 245 -19.35 -15.82 -8.85
N GLN A 246 -18.85 -14.87 -8.08
CA GLN A 246 -19.67 -14.06 -7.17
C GLN A 246 -20.06 -12.70 -7.77
N ASN A 247 -20.51 -12.65 -9.00
CA ASN A 247 -21.39 -11.58 -9.46
C ASN A 247 -22.78 -11.84 -8.89
N LYS A 248 -23.09 -11.26 -7.73
CA LYS A 248 -24.47 -11.00 -7.37
C LYS A 248 -24.75 -9.57 -7.77
N ASP A 249 -25.38 -9.43 -8.93
CA ASP A 249 -26.25 -8.30 -9.29
C ASP A 249 -27.42 -8.18 -8.31
N PRO A 250 -28.10 -7.07 -8.42
CA PRO A 250 -27.91 -5.69 -7.96
C PRO A 250 -28.56 -5.45 -6.62
#